data_11435035213b138eaadd6f97e33274ae
#
_entry.id   11435035213b138eaadd6f97e33274ae
#
_cell.length_a   1.000
_cell.length_b   1.000
_cell.length_c   1.000
_cell.angle_alpha   90.00
_cell.angle_beta   90.00
_cell.angle_gamma   90.00
#
_symmetry.space_group_name_H-M   'P 1'
#
loop_
_entity.id
_entity.type
_entity.pdbx_description
1 polymer ?
#
loop_
_entity_poly.entity_id
_entity_poly.type
_entity_poly.pdbx_seq_one_letter_code
_entity_poly.pdbx_strand_id
1 'polypeptide(L)'
;MTKEQIADVIASFGLTWRYSHFSKTPAPPYVVYYYPSENDVLADNSNFVNKRQLFVELFTKGKDESTEAIIETKLKAAGFSWYKQTDFLNDEKLFQTTYEMEVIING
;
A
#
# COMPACT_ATOMS: atom_id res chain seq x y z
N MET A 1 -10.04 -3.75 -11.03
CA MET A 1 -9.90 -4.42 -9.73
C MET A 1 -10.81 -3.72 -8.72
N THR A 2 -11.46 -4.47 -7.87
CA THR A 2 -12.30 -3.87 -6.82
C THR A 2 -11.43 -3.53 -5.61
N LYS A 3 -11.99 -2.71 -4.71
CA LYS A 3 -11.31 -2.41 -3.45
C LYS A 3 -11.10 -3.68 -2.63
N GLU A 4 -12.04 -4.61 -2.67
CA GLU A 4 -11.89 -5.88 -1.98
C GLU A 4 -10.73 -6.70 -2.54
N GLN A 5 -10.58 -6.70 -3.86
CA GLN A 5 -9.47 -7.41 -4.48
C GLN A 5 -8.12 -6.79 -4.11
N ILE A 6 -8.08 -5.47 -3.98
CA ILE A 6 -6.86 -4.80 -3.51
C ILE A 6 -6.56 -5.21 -2.07
N ALA A 7 -7.59 -5.23 -1.21
CA ALA A 7 -7.40 -5.69 0.17
C ALA A 7 -6.89 -7.12 0.22
N ASP A 8 -7.37 -7.98 -0.69
CA ASP A 8 -6.90 -9.36 -0.76
C ASP A 8 -5.42 -9.43 -1.12
N VAL A 9 -4.96 -8.55 -2.00
CA VAL A 9 -3.53 -8.49 -2.34
C VAL A 9 -2.73 -8.11 -1.09
N ILE A 10 -3.17 -7.10 -0.35
CA ILE A 10 -2.50 -6.69 0.87
C ILE A 10 -2.47 -7.83 1.89
N ALA A 11 -3.59 -8.50 2.07
CA ALA A 11 -3.68 -9.62 3.00
C ALA A 11 -2.74 -10.76 2.60
N SER A 12 -2.47 -10.90 1.31
CA SER A 12 -1.61 -11.99 0.83
C SER A 12 -0.15 -11.82 1.21
N PHE A 13 0.24 -10.64 1.69
CA PHE A 13 1.63 -10.45 2.16
C PHE A 13 1.95 -11.31 3.39
N GLY A 14 0.93 -11.70 4.15
CA GLY A 14 1.15 -12.48 5.36
C GLY A 14 1.62 -11.66 6.54
N LEU A 15 1.43 -10.36 6.50
CA LEU A 15 1.83 -9.43 7.56
C LEU A 15 0.60 -8.88 8.25
N THR A 16 0.78 -8.34 9.44
CA THR A 16 -0.29 -7.58 10.10
C THR A 16 -0.58 -6.33 9.27
N TRP A 17 -1.83 -6.06 8.98
CA TRP A 17 -2.17 -4.95 8.09
C TRP A 17 -3.49 -4.31 8.50
N ARG A 18 -3.65 -3.04 8.11
CA ARG A 18 -4.90 -2.30 8.27
C ARG A 18 -5.05 -1.30 7.14
N TYR A 19 -6.27 -0.92 6.90
CA TYR A 19 -6.55 0.19 6.02
C TYR A 19 -6.39 1.49 6.82
N SER A 20 -5.66 2.43 6.26
CA SER A 20 -5.45 3.77 6.79
C SER A 20 -4.56 3.81 8.02
N HIS A 21 -4.96 3.21 9.12
CA HIS A 21 -4.18 3.29 10.36
C HIS A 21 -4.62 2.20 11.33
N PHE A 22 -3.78 2.00 12.35
CA PHE A 22 -4.13 1.14 13.47
C PHE A 22 -4.63 2.01 14.62
N SER A 23 -5.64 1.55 15.33
CA SER A 23 -6.06 2.22 16.56
C SER A 23 -5.00 2.04 17.64
N LYS A 24 -4.27 0.93 17.59
CA LYS A 24 -3.15 0.67 18.48
C LYS A 24 -2.05 0.05 17.64
N THR A 25 -0.90 0.72 17.60
CA THR A 25 0.21 0.30 16.75
C THR A 25 0.74 -1.07 17.19
N PRO A 26 0.78 -2.04 16.26
CA PRO A 26 1.31 -3.36 16.58
C PRO A 26 2.83 -3.35 16.55
N ALA A 27 3.42 -4.49 16.94
CA ALA A 27 4.84 -4.67 16.78
C ALA A 27 5.17 -4.81 15.29
N PRO A 28 6.28 -4.21 14.82
CA PRO A 28 6.68 -4.39 13.44
C PRO A 28 7.15 -5.83 13.17
N PRO A 29 7.06 -6.32 11.94
CA PRO A 29 6.65 -5.58 10.75
C PRO A 29 5.13 -5.49 10.62
N TYR A 30 4.67 -4.39 10.08
CA TYR A 30 3.25 -4.25 9.78
C TYR A 30 3.07 -3.35 8.56
N VAL A 31 1.87 -3.39 7.99
CA VAL A 31 1.56 -2.67 6.75
C VAL A 31 0.28 -1.88 6.95
N VAL A 32 0.28 -0.65 6.46
CA VAL A 32 -0.95 0.10 6.26
C VAL A 32 -1.06 0.44 4.78
N TYR A 33 -2.27 0.54 4.30
CA TYR A 33 -2.50 1.01 2.95
C TYR A 33 -3.68 1.96 2.94
N TYR A 34 -3.65 2.89 2.00
CA TYR A 34 -4.73 3.87 1.92
C TYR A 34 -4.71 4.55 0.56
N TYR A 35 -5.82 5.19 0.26
CA TYR A 35 -5.95 6.01 -0.93
C TYR A 35 -5.86 7.45 -0.46
N PRO A 36 -4.78 8.16 -0.79
CA PRO A 36 -4.53 9.49 -0.23
C PRO A 36 -5.56 10.53 -0.65
N SER A 37 -6.26 10.28 -1.76
CA SER A 37 -7.31 11.16 -2.21
C SER A 37 -8.57 10.36 -2.42
N GLU A 38 -9.66 10.83 -1.85
CA GLU A 38 -10.96 10.22 -2.06
C GLU A 38 -11.60 10.67 -3.37
N ASN A 39 -11.01 11.68 -3.99
CA ASN A 39 -11.56 12.19 -5.23
C ASN A 39 -11.14 11.31 -6.38
N ASP A 40 -12.12 10.82 -7.09
CA ASP A 40 -11.85 10.17 -8.35
C ASP A 40 -11.35 11.21 -9.34
N VAL A 41 -10.75 10.75 -10.39
CA VAL A 41 -10.39 11.64 -11.46
C VAL A 41 -11.67 12.17 -12.08
N LEU A 42 -11.97 13.41 -11.82
CA LEU A 42 -13.22 14.02 -12.26
C LEU A 42 -13.11 14.61 -13.65
N ALA A 43 -11.99 14.51 -14.23
CA ALA A 43 -11.68 15.21 -15.43
C ALA A 43 -12.69 14.95 -16.53
N ASP A 44 -13.24 13.79 -16.52
CA ASP A 44 -14.03 13.39 -17.64
C ASP A 44 -15.20 12.57 -17.18
N ASN A 45 -16.34 13.19 -17.16
CA ASN A 45 -17.54 12.54 -16.70
C ASN A 45 -18.04 11.46 -17.65
N SER A 46 -17.53 11.39 -18.84
CA SER A 46 -17.91 10.35 -19.78
C SER A 46 -17.07 9.12 -19.61
N ASN A 47 -16.03 9.21 -18.83
CA ASN A 47 -15.09 8.14 -18.66
C ASN A 47 -15.32 7.47 -17.32
N PHE A 48 -15.49 6.19 -17.34
CA PHE A 48 -15.85 5.44 -16.15
C PHE A 48 -14.67 4.76 -15.50
N VAL A 49 -13.46 5.21 -15.80
CA VAL A 49 -12.26 4.67 -15.19
C VAL A 49 -11.96 5.46 -13.92
N ASN A 50 -11.98 4.76 -12.79
CA ASN A 50 -11.60 5.32 -11.50
C ASN A 50 -10.14 5.07 -11.25
N LYS A 51 -9.32 6.03 -11.62
CA LYS A 51 -7.89 5.96 -11.29
C LYS A 51 -7.70 6.49 -9.88
N ARG A 52 -7.07 5.68 -9.05
CA ARG A 52 -6.79 6.06 -7.68
C ARG A 52 -5.31 5.89 -7.42
N GLN A 53 -4.79 6.78 -6.62
CA GLN A 53 -3.46 6.59 -6.07
C GLN A 53 -3.58 5.68 -4.86
N LEU A 54 -2.69 4.72 -4.76
CA LEU A 54 -2.67 3.77 -3.64
C LEU A 54 -1.29 3.84 -3.00
N PHE A 55 -1.27 4.03 -1.70
CA PHE A 55 -0.05 3.96 -0.92
C PHE A 55 -0.07 2.70 -0.08
N VAL A 56 1.02 1.94 -0.15
CA VAL A 56 1.24 0.79 0.71
C VAL A 56 2.50 1.09 1.50
N GLU A 57 2.38 1.12 2.82
CA GLU A 57 3.48 1.50 3.70
C GLU A 57 3.85 0.33 4.60
N LEU A 58 5.10 -0.10 4.49
CA LEU A 58 5.65 -1.16 5.31
C LEU A 58 6.51 -0.54 6.41
N PHE A 59 6.28 -0.94 7.65
CA PHE A 59 7.06 -0.47 8.80
C PHE A 59 7.86 -1.63 9.36
N THR A 60 9.17 -1.44 9.45
CA THR A 60 10.08 -2.48 9.92
C THR A 60 11.06 -1.89 10.91
N LYS A 61 11.54 -2.73 11.82
CA LYS A 61 12.48 -2.31 12.84
C LYS A 61 13.86 -2.03 12.25
N GLY A 62 14.27 -2.83 11.29
CA GLY A 62 15.51 -2.64 10.55
C GLY A 62 15.22 -2.75 9.06
N LYS A 63 16.18 -2.43 8.25
CA LYS A 63 16.03 -2.62 6.81
C LYS A 63 15.80 -4.10 6.55
N ASP A 64 14.68 -4.42 5.91
CA ASP A 64 14.22 -5.81 5.79
C ASP A 64 13.90 -6.12 4.34
N GLU A 65 14.94 -6.43 3.59
CA GLU A 65 14.78 -6.67 2.16
C GLU A 65 13.99 -7.93 1.85
N SER A 66 14.03 -8.92 2.73
CA SER A 66 13.28 -10.14 2.49
C SER A 66 11.77 -9.90 2.60
N THR A 67 11.34 -9.09 3.56
CA THR A 67 9.94 -8.71 3.66
C THR A 67 9.52 -7.83 2.49
N GLU A 68 10.38 -6.90 2.09
CA GLU A 68 10.11 -6.07 0.92
C GLU A 68 9.93 -6.93 -0.32
N ALA A 69 10.76 -7.96 -0.46
CA ALA A 69 10.66 -8.84 -1.63
C ALA A 69 9.33 -9.58 -1.69
N ILE A 70 8.79 -9.98 -0.54
CA ILE A 70 7.48 -10.62 -0.49
C ILE A 70 6.41 -9.67 -1.02
N ILE A 71 6.42 -8.43 -0.52
CA ILE A 71 5.46 -7.42 -0.95
C ILE A 71 5.58 -7.17 -2.45
N GLU A 72 6.81 -6.99 -2.92
CA GLU A 72 7.04 -6.65 -4.32
C GLU A 72 6.64 -7.79 -5.24
N THR A 73 6.87 -9.03 -4.83
CA THR A 73 6.43 -10.18 -5.59
C THR A 73 4.91 -10.21 -5.73
N LYS A 74 4.21 -9.94 -4.63
CA LYS A 74 2.74 -9.96 -4.64
C LYS A 74 2.17 -8.80 -5.44
N LEU A 75 2.76 -7.61 -5.31
CA LEU A 75 2.31 -6.45 -6.07
C LEU A 75 2.52 -6.67 -7.57
N LYS A 76 3.67 -7.22 -7.93
CA LYS A 76 3.97 -7.49 -9.33
C LYS A 76 3.01 -8.54 -9.90
N ALA A 77 2.73 -9.58 -9.14
CA ALA A 77 1.80 -10.62 -9.57
C ALA A 77 0.39 -10.06 -9.78
N ALA A 78 0.03 -9.03 -9.05
CA ALA A 78 -1.26 -8.37 -9.21
C ALA A 78 -1.28 -7.37 -10.37
N GLY A 79 -0.15 -7.16 -11.02
CA GLY A 79 -0.06 -6.27 -12.17
C GLY A 79 0.25 -4.83 -11.84
N PHE A 80 0.69 -4.54 -10.62
CA PHE A 80 0.98 -3.18 -10.21
C PHE A 80 2.41 -2.80 -10.54
N SER A 81 2.60 -1.52 -10.85
CA SER A 81 3.91 -0.89 -10.94
C SER A 81 3.94 0.22 -9.89
N TRP A 82 5.10 0.43 -9.30
CA TRP A 82 5.16 1.33 -8.15
C TRP A 82 6.46 2.14 -8.14
N TYR A 83 6.42 3.25 -7.41
CA TYR A 83 7.61 3.94 -6.92
C TYR A 83 7.85 3.49 -5.50
N LYS A 84 9.11 3.34 -5.13
CA LYS A 84 9.50 2.87 -3.81
C LYS A 84 10.39 3.90 -3.15
N GLN A 85 10.10 4.23 -1.90
CA GLN A 85 10.90 5.16 -1.13
C GLN A 85 11.01 4.63 0.30
N THR A 86 12.18 4.74 0.89
CA THR A 86 12.39 4.32 2.26
C THR A 86 12.85 5.51 3.08
N ASP A 87 12.22 5.71 4.24
CA ASP A 87 12.55 6.74 5.19
C ASP A 87 12.79 6.11 6.55
N PHE A 88 13.62 6.74 7.36
CA PHE A 88 13.79 6.35 8.74
C PHE A 88 13.04 7.33 9.63
N LEU A 89 12.13 6.81 10.45
CA LEU A 89 11.32 7.61 11.36
C LEU A 89 12.04 7.69 12.70
N ASN A 90 12.62 8.84 12.99
CA ASN A 90 13.47 8.99 14.18
C ASN A 90 12.74 8.74 15.47
N ASP A 91 11.52 9.25 15.59
CA ASP A 91 10.78 9.14 16.84
C ASP A 91 10.36 7.71 17.13
N GLU A 92 9.91 7.01 16.11
CA GLU A 92 9.44 5.64 16.24
C GLU A 92 10.57 4.62 16.14
N LYS A 93 11.75 5.05 15.64
CA LYS A 93 12.87 4.15 15.39
C LYS A 93 12.51 3.04 14.43
N LEU A 94 11.77 3.37 13.39
CA LEU A 94 11.31 2.42 12.38
C LEU A 94 11.70 2.90 11.01
N PHE A 95 11.92 1.94 10.11
CA PHE A 95 11.97 2.24 8.68
C PHE A 95 10.57 2.18 8.12
N GLN A 96 10.26 3.14 7.26
CA GLN A 96 9.00 3.19 6.53
C GLN A 96 9.32 3.05 5.05
N THR A 97 8.90 1.95 4.48
CA THR A 97 9.05 1.72 3.05
C THR A 97 7.71 1.95 2.39
N THR A 98 7.64 2.95 1.54
CA THR A 98 6.40 3.36 0.90
C THR A 98 6.42 2.91 -0.56
N TYR A 99 5.36 2.22 -0.94
CA TYR A 99 5.10 1.85 -2.33
C TYR A 99 3.94 2.71 -2.81
N GLU A 100 4.22 3.53 -3.79
CA GLU A 100 3.21 4.43 -4.35
C GLU A 100 2.85 3.94 -5.74
N MET A 101 1.58 3.77 -6.00
CA MET A 101 1.13 3.24 -7.27
C MET A 101 -0.22 3.80 -7.65
N GLU A 102 -0.51 3.69 -8.94
CA GLU A 102 -1.82 4.05 -9.46
C GLU A 102 -2.59 2.77 -9.74
N VAL A 103 -3.81 2.72 -9.29
CA VAL A 103 -4.67 1.55 -9.48
C VAL A 103 -5.95 1.98 -10.16
N ILE A 104 -6.55 1.06 -10.88
CA ILE A 104 -7.85 1.28 -11.49
C ILE A 104 -8.86 0.48 -10.68
N ILE A 105 -9.82 1.19 -10.14
CA ILE A 105 -10.86 0.57 -9.31
C ILE A 105 -12.14 0.56 -10.12
N ASN A 106 -12.72 -0.61 -10.26
CA ASN A 106 -14.01 -0.77 -10.93
C ASN A 106 -14.96 -1.55 -10.02
N GLY A 107 -16.16 -1.12 -10.00
CA GLY A 107 -17.20 -1.74 -9.19
C GLY A 107 -17.54 -0.96 -7.94
#